data_8c2dd2455de50bed38eaaaa00dc82b9f
#
_entry.id   8c2dd2455de50bed38eaaaa00dc82b9f
#
_cell.length_a   1.000
_cell.length_b   1.000
_cell.length_c   1.000
_cell.angle_alpha   90.00
_cell.angle_beta   90.00
_cell.angle_gamma   90.00
#
_symmetry.space_group_name_H-M   'P 1'
#
loop_
_entity.id
_entity.type
_entity.pdbx_description
1 polymer ?
#
loop_
_entity_poly.entity_id
_entity_poly.type
_entity_poly.pdbx_seq_one_letter_code
_entity_poly.pdbx_strand_id
1 'polypeptide(L)'
;MASQYYVGIDVGRRQHSLAVLAADRPSTWTQIAVFPFSADAPGFIAALHYLAQAGAAPGVTRCALEATGGYYSRPIYAALRAHGYAVQWIKNPAVHDLRETVYGRRSKTDAEDARLIARLLYLQEAVGQEYAFHLVQSGDERYQYLRLLVDLRWKQVQARRRASNQLTQVLDVLFPEFRLIFRKSVTGPTALHLLRRFPTVDAIADASVEDLHQVLVGEAKSLRHQTAAPQLKQWAQETAGLQGGTGPLQLAQEWLVQTLTDLDRSVADLDQRLAAAVQPLPEAGVLATFPAMSPTRVATLLAGMGAPVTQFPTDRTLRKQWGWYVEVEQSGARYRSRLGRGGNRGTRRELYLLAMQLVQDRAADNPFRHYYRRLVQGNPTPKVPKVALGHVASKLTSVMFVCMRRGTPYDPQQLWRHMGITVSA
;
A
#
# COMPACT_ATOMS: atom_id res chain seq x y z
N MET A 1 -24.43 27.44 9.42
CA MET A 1 -24.03 28.05 10.70
C MET A 1 -22.57 27.75 10.95
N ALA A 2 -21.80 28.72 11.47
CA ALA A 2 -20.40 28.41 11.84
C ALA A 2 -20.38 27.42 13.01
N SER A 3 -19.41 26.52 13.04
CA SER A 3 -19.25 25.56 14.15
C SER A 3 -18.88 26.31 15.42
N GLN A 4 -19.52 25.94 16.54
CA GLN A 4 -19.27 26.53 17.85
C GLN A 4 -18.27 25.74 18.68
N TYR A 5 -18.12 24.45 18.36
CA TYR A 5 -17.24 23.53 19.08
C TYR A 5 -16.36 22.73 18.12
N TYR A 6 -15.11 22.56 18.52
CA TYR A 6 -14.10 21.79 17.80
C TYR A 6 -13.56 20.69 18.72
N VAL A 7 -13.80 19.45 18.36
CA VAL A 7 -13.48 18.29 19.17
C VAL A 7 -12.29 17.56 18.56
N GLY A 8 -11.22 17.43 19.32
CA GLY A 8 -10.07 16.62 18.98
C GLY A 8 -10.05 15.31 19.75
N ILE A 9 -9.83 14.19 19.05
CA ILE A 9 -9.77 12.88 19.68
C ILE A 9 -8.47 12.22 19.29
N ASP A 10 -7.60 11.98 20.29
CA ASP A 10 -6.47 11.09 20.15
C ASP A 10 -6.91 9.63 20.39
N VAL A 11 -6.50 8.74 19.50
CA VAL A 11 -7.01 7.36 19.44
C VAL A 11 -5.94 6.37 19.88
N GLY A 12 -6.09 5.85 21.10
CA GLY A 12 -5.30 4.75 21.59
C GLY A 12 -5.94 3.37 21.37
N ARG A 13 -5.21 2.33 21.68
CA ARG A 13 -5.68 0.94 21.52
C ARG A 13 -6.81 0.56 22.48
N ARG A 14 -6.72 1.00 23.74
CA ARG A 14 -7.67 0.65 24.82
C ARG A 14 -8.36 1.86 25.40
N GLN A 15 -7.79 3.02 25.25
CA GLN A 15 -8.27 4.28 25.79
C GLN A 15 -8.08 5.38 24.75
N HIS A 16 -9.03 6.28 24.66
CA HIS A 16 -9.02 7.45 23.83
C HIS A 16 -8.99 8.70 24.73
N SER A 17 -8.53 9.82 24.19
CA SER A 17 -8.53 11.12 24.85
C SER A 17 -9.31 12.13 23.99
N LEU A 18 -10.29 12.80 24.60
CA LEU A 18 -11.17 13.76 23.92
C LEU A 18 -11.01 15.16 24.55
N ALA A 19 -10.83 16.16 23.68
CA ALA A 19 -10.75 17.57 24.07
C ALA A 19 -11.80 18.39 23.31
N VAL A 20 -12.53 19.26 24.01
CA VAL A 20 -13.56 20.15 23.43
C VAL A 20 -13.07 21.60 23.50
N LEU A 21 -12.87 22.23 22.33
CA LEU A 21 -12.51 23.63 22.20
C LEU A 21 -13.74 24.46 21.76
N ALA A 22 -14.16 25.40 22.55
CA ALA A 22 -15.22 26.33 22.18
C ALA A 22 -14.66 27.47 21.30
N ALA A 23 -15.39 27.84 20.27
CA ALA A 23 -14.96 28.88 19.29
C ALA A 23 -14.81 30.28 19.90
N ASP A 24 -15.56 30.60 20.95
CA ASP A 24 -15.53 31.88 21.68
C ASP A 24 -14.31 32.01 22.61
N ARG A 25 -13.64 30.91 22.93
CA ARG A 25 -12.48 30.86 23.84
C ARG A 25 -11.26 30.14 23.23
N PRO A 26 -10.81 30.54 22.06
CA PRO A 26 -9.73 29.85 21.36
C PRO A 26 -8.36 29.99 22.02
N SER A 27 -8.16 31.01 22.88
CA SER A 27 -6.89 31.24 23.57
C SER A 27 -6.61 30.27 24.71
N THR A 28 -7.64 29.61 25.26
CA THR A 28 -7.52 28.67 26.38
C THR A 28 -7.29 27.23 25.97
N TRP A 29 -7.04 26.95 24.71
CA TRP A 29 -6.96 25.61 24.15
C TRP A 29 -5.92 24.68 24.85
N THR A 30 -4.83 25.23 25.37
CA THR A 30 -3.82 24.47 26.11
C THR A 30 -4.29 24.04 27.50
N GLN A 31 -5.33 24.67 28.05
CA GLN A 31 -5.86 24.48 29.40
C GLN A 31 -7.18 23.69 29.42
N ILE A 32 -7.79 23.41 28.24
CA ILE A 32 -9.05 22.68 28.22
C ILE A 32 -8.90 21.31 28.84
N ALA A 33 -9.93 20.91 29.60
CA ALA A 33 -9.99 19.58 30.19
C ALA A 33 -9.99 18.50 29.08
N VAL A 34 -9.29 17.40 29.33
CA VAL A 34 -9.30 16.23 28.44
C VAL A 34 -10.04 15.11 29.12
N PHE A 35 -11.01 14.55 28.43
CA PHE A 35 -11.83 13.46 28.91
C PHE A 35 -11.26 12.12 28.37
N PRO A 36 -10.66 11.27 29.22
CA PRO A 36 -10.26 9.96 28.84
C PRO A 36 -11.46 8.99 28.84
N PHE A 37 -11.56 8.11 27.85
CA PHE A 37 -12.62 7.11 27.79
C PHE A 37 -12.11 5.80 27.16
N SER A 38 -12.73 4.68 27.58
CA SER A 38 -12.34 3.35 27.09
C SER A 38 -12.83 3.12 25.64
N ALA A 39 -12.09 2.26 24.91
CA ALA A 39 -12.42 1.89 23.53
C ALA A 39 -13.49 0.77 23.47
N ASP A 40 -14.58 0.93 24.22
CA ASP A 40 -15.70 0.01 24.32
C ASP A 40 -17.04 0.77 24.37
N ALA A 41 -18.15 0.05 24.40
CA ALA A 41 -19.48 0.68 24.37
C ALA A 41 -19.74 1.61 25.57
N PRO A 42 -19.42 1.25 26.84
CA PRO A 42 -19.55 2.18 27.96
C PRO A 42 -18.73 3.46 27.77
N GLY A 43 -17.48 3.35 27.30
CA GLY A 43 -16.63 4.50 27.04
C GLY A 43 -17.19 5.43 25.94
N PHE A 44 -17.73 4.87 24.88
CA PHE A 44 -18.36 5.66 23.80
C PHE A 44 -19.62 6.38 24.29
N ILE A 45 -20.44 5.75 25.12
CA ILE A 45 -21.60 6.37 25.75
C ILE A 45 -21.16 7.50 26.67
N ALA A 46 -20.13 7.30 27.48
CA ALA A 46 -19.57 8.32 28.36
C ALA A 46 -19.00 9.52 27.57
N ALA A 47 -18.35 9.28 26.45
CA ALA A 47 -17.86 10.34 25.56
C ALA A 47 -19.01 11.16 24.95
N LEU A 48 -20.10 10.53 24.53
CA LEU A 48 -21.28 11.22 24.02
C LEU A 48 -21.97 12.07 25.10
N HIS A 49 -22.08 11.55 26.33
CA HIS A 49 -22.59 12.32 27.48
C HIS A 49 -21.70 13.51 27.80
N TYR A 50 -20.37 13.33 27.78
CA TYR A 50 -19.43 14.43 28.00
C TYR A 50 -19.59 15.52 26.93
N LEU A 51 -19.73 15.16 25.65
CA LEU A 51 -20.00 16.12 24.57
C LEU A 51 -21.30 16.89 24.80
N ALA A 52 -22.37 16.20 25.20
CA ALA A 52 -23.66 16.82 25.51
C ALA A 52 -23.56 17.81 26.67
N GLN A 53 -22.89 17.42 27.78
CA GLN A 53 -22.66 18.29 28.94
C GLN A 53 -21.81 19.52 28.58
N ALA A 54 -20.86 19.39 27.64
CA ALA A 54 -20.08 20.52 27.16
C ALA A 54 -20.85 21.44 26.18
N GLY A 55 -22.10 21.12 25.86
CA GLY A 55 -22.92 21.88 24.88
C GLY A 55 -22.51 21.59 23.42
N ALA A 56 -21.63 20.63 23.19
CA ALA A 56 -21.11 20.25 21.87
C ALA A 56 -22.12 19.35 21.10
N ALA A 57 -23.28 19.91 20.75
CA ALA A 57 -24.31 19.20 20.00
C ALA A 57 -23.87 18.92 18.53
N PRO A 58 -24.39 17.85 17.88
CA PRO A 58 -23.95 17.45 16.53
C PRO A 58 -24.01 18.57 15.47
N GLY A 59 -25.07 19.37 15.46
CA GLY A 59 -25.28 20.42 14.45
C GLY A 59 -24.30 21.60 14.53
N VAL A 60 -23.64 21.80 15.66
CA VAL A 60 -22.73 22.92 15.92
C VAL A 60 -21.29 22.47 16.25
N THR A 61 -21.01 21.18 16.09
CA THR A 61 -19.74 20.58 16.47
C THR A 61 -19.04 19.94 15.29
N ARG A 62 -17.76 20.17 15.19
CA ARG A 62 -16.84 19.45 14.30
C ARG A 62 -15.91 18.55 15.12
N CYS A 63 -15.73 17.33 14.68
CA CYS A 63 -14.83 16.39 15.33
C CYS A 63 -13.68 16.02 14.39
N ALA A 64 -12.49 15.85 14.93
CA ALA A 64 -11.34 15.32 14.22
C ALA A 64 -10.68 14.19 15.01
N LEU A 65 -10.22 13.17 14.30
CA LEU A 65 -9.55 11.97 14.82
C LEU A 65 -8.19 11.81 14.16
N GLU A 66 -7.20 11.37 14.92
CA GLU A 66 -5.93 10.96 14.32
C GLU A 66 -6.11 9.65 13.53
N ALA A 67 -5.51 9.61 12.32
CA ALA A 67 -5.53 8.41 11.48
C ALA A 67 -4.50 7.38 11.99
N THR A 68 -4.80 6.71 13.10
CA THR A 68 -3.95 5.63 13.63
C THR A 68 -4.13 4.36 12.82
N GLY A 69 -3.09 3.88 12.15
CA GLY A 69 -2.96 2.52 11.56
C GLY A 69 -4.21 1.85 10.96
N GLY A 70 -5.32 2.51 10.92
CA GLY A 70 -6.55 2.19 10.20
C GLY A 70 -7.66 1.47 10.98
N TYR A 71 -7.45 0.93 12.18
CA TYR A 71 -8.48 0.10 12.81
C TYR A 71 -9.06 0.65 14.10
N TYR A 72 -8.25 1.15 15.00
CA TYR A 72 -8.71 1.59 16.34
C TYR A 72 -9.62 2.82 16.31
N SER A 73 -9.44 3.68 15.32
CA SER A 73 -10.24 4.90 15.16
C SER A 73 -11.60 4.68 14.48
N ARG A 74 -11.82 3.54 13.82
CA ARG A 74 -13.07 3.28 13.09
C ARG A 74 -14.31 3.15 13.98
N PRO A 75 -14.29 2.44 15.11
CA PRO A 75 -15.44 2.34 15.97
C PRO A 75 -15.93 3.69 16.48
N ILE A 76 -15.03 4.54 17.00
CA ILE A 76 -15.41 5.87 17.48
C ILE A 76 -15.84 6.79 16.32
N TYR A 77 -15.21 6.69 15.15
CA TYR A 77 -15.65 7.40 13.95
C TYR A 77 -17.10 7.03 13.58
N ALA A 78 -17.40 5.73 13.53
CA ALA A 78 -18.75 5.24 13.21
C ALA A 78 -19.78 5.65 14.27
N ALA A 79 -19.43 5.56 15.56
CA ALA A 79 -20.30 5.96 16.67
C ALA A 79 -20.65 7.47 16.60
N LEU A 80 -19.67 8.32 16.42
CA LEU A 80 -19.92 9.76 16.29
C LEU A 80 -20.76 10.10 15.06
N ARG A 81 -20.50 9.47 13.92
CA ARG A 81 -21.28 9.63 12.69
C ARG A 81 -22.73 9.19 12.85
N ALA A 82 -22.96 8.05 13.51
CA ALA A 82 -24.29 7.55 13.80
C ALA A 82 -25.12 8.51 14.69
N HIS A 83 -24.45 9.29 15.54
CA HIS A 83 -25.06 10.32 16.37
C HIS A 83 -25.08 11.73 15.71
N GLY A 84 -24.84 11.79 14.38
CA GLY A 84 -24.98 13.03 13.61
C GLY A 84 -23.81 14.01 13.67
N TYR A 85 -22.68 13.64 14.28
CA TYR A 85 -21.50 14.49 14.30
C TYR A 85 -20.80 14.50 12.93
N ALA A 86 -20.33 15.68 12.53
CA ALA A 86 -19.43 15.82 11.39
C ALA A 86 -18.00 15.46 11.82
N VAL A 87 -17.47 14.35 11.31
CA VAL A 87 -16.19 13.80 11.74
C VAL A 87 -15.20 13.78 10.59
N GLN A 88 -13.98 14.20 10.86
CA GLN A 88 -12.88 14.26 9.89
C GLN A 88 -11.64 13.52 10.42
N TRP A 89 -10.77 13.08 9.49
CA TRP A 89 -9.50 12.48 9.83
C TRP A 89 -8.38 13.51 9.70
N ILE A 90 -7.51 13.59 10.70
CA ILE A 90 -6.32 14.42 10.64
C ILE A 90 -5.08 13.57 10.35
N LYS A 91 -4.13 14.13 9.60
CA LYS A 91 -2.86 13.43 9.32
C LYS A 91 -1.88 13.60 10.48
N ASN A 92 -1.30 12.50 10.94
CA ASN A 92 -0.31 12.46 12.02
C ASN A 92 0.84 13.49 11.89
N PRO A 93 1.43 13.74 10.70
CA PRO A 93 2.46 14.77 10.58
C PRO A 93 2.02 16.16 11.02
N ALA A 94 0.75 16.54 10.79
CA ALA A 94 0.25 17.84 11.18
C ALA A 94 0.22 18.06 12.70
N VAL A 95 -0.22 17.02 13.43
CA VAL A 95 -0.22 17.02 14.91
C VAL A 95 1.21 17.03 15.43
N HIS A 96 2.12 16.27 14.82
CA HIS A 96 3.52 16.23 15.19
C HIS A 96 4.21 17.59 15.01
N ASP A 97 4.05 18.23 13.84
CA ASP A 97 4.69 19.50 13.53
C ASP A 97 4.20 20.62 14.48
N LEU A 98 2.89 20.67 14.77
CA LEU A 98 2.35 21.63 15.74
C LEU A 98 2.82 21.32 17.16
N ARG A 99 2.93 20.05 17.54
CA ARG A 99 3.46 19.64 18.85
C ARG A 99 4.90 20.13 19.04
N GLU A 100 5.76 19.92 18.04
CA GLU A 100 7.16 20.40 18.09
C GLU A 100 7.22 21.92 18.26
N THR A 101 6.32 22.65 17.62
CA THR A 101 6.26 24.11 17.69
C THR A 101 5.79 24.62 19.06
N VAL A 102 4.80 23.97 19.67
CA VAL A 102 4.15 24.44 20.91
C VAL A 102 4.81 23.90 22.16
N TYR A 103 5.12 22.60 22.21
CA TYR A 103 5.61 21.93 23.42
C TYR A 103 7.09 21.51 23.35
N GLY A 104 7.73 21.64 22.19
CA GLY A 104 9.07 21.11 21.96
C GLY A 104 9.10 19.59 21.80
N ARG A 105 10.28 19.06 21.45
CA ARG A 105 10.44 17.61 21.07
C ARG A 105 10.26 16.62 22.24
N ARG A 106 10.23 17.07 23.47
CA ARG A 106 10.27 16.20 24.66
C ARG A 106 8.93 15.84 25.26
N SER A 107 7.85 16.54 24.87
CA SER A 107 6.52 16.27 25.41
C SER A 107 5.68 15.49 24.39
N LYS A 108 5.11 14.38 24.83
CA LYS A 108 4.10 13.61 24.11
C LYS A 108 3.18 12.93 25.09
N THR A 109 1.95 13.48 25.19
CA THR A 109 0.86 12.84 25.93
C THR A 109 -0.40 12.81 25.07
N ASP A 110 -1.22 11.78 25.25
CA ASP A 110 -2.49 11.64 24.54
C ASP A 110 -3.43 12.84 24.77
N ALA A 111 -3.31 13.45 25.97
CA ALA A 111 -4.06 14.67 26.30
C ALA A 111 -3.61 15.88 25.47
N GLU A 112 -2.31 16.07 25.29
CA GLU A 112 -1.77 17.13 24.43
C GLU A 112 -2.17 16.92 22.99
N ASP A 113 -2.13 15.68 22.50
CA ASP A 113 -2.52 15.35 21.14
C ASP A 113 -4.00 15.62 20.87
N ALA A 114 -4.89 15.28 21.80
CA ALA A 114 -6.31 15.62 21.70
C ALA A 114 -6.53 17.13 21.61
N ARG A 115 -5.84 17.94 22.45
CA ARG A 115 -5.90 19.42 22.40
C ARG A 115 -5.37 19.98 21.10
N LEU A 116 -4.24 19.46 20.60
CA LEU A 116 -3.64 19.87 19.33
C LEU A 116 -4.58 19.59 18.15
N ILE A 117 -5.23 18.42 18.13
CA ILE A 117 -6.22 18.06 17.10
C ILE A 117 -7.40 19.04 17.12
N ALA A 118 -7.96 19.34 18.29
CA ALA A 118 -9.03 20.32 18.43
C ALA A 118 -8.60 21.72 17.93
N ARG A 119 -7.39 22.14 18.28
CA ARG A 119 -6.82 23.43 17.86
C ARG A 119 -6.60 23.51 16.36
N LEU A 120 -6.05 22.45 15.75
CA LEU A 120 -5.86 22.37 14.30
C LEU A 120 -7.18 22.48 13.54
N LEU A 121 -8.21 21.79 14.02
CA LEU A 121 -9.54 21.84 13.43
C LEU A 121 -10.14 23.24 13.50
N TYR A 122 -10.01 23.92 14.65
CA TYR A 122 -10.41 25.33 14.81
C TYR A 122 -9.67 26.25 13.84
N LEU A 123 -8.34 26.16 13.76
CA LEU A 123 -7.53 27.02 12.90
C LEU A 123 -7.90 26.87 11.42
N GLN A 124 -8.22 25.66 11.00
CA GLN A 124 -8.62 25.41 9.63
C GLN A 124 -10.00 25.94 9.30
N GLU A 125 -11.01 25.70 10.14
CA GLU A 125 -12.40 25.98 9.82
C GLU A 125 -12.83 27.40 10.23
N ALA A 126 -12.40 27.88 11.41
CA ALA A 126 -12.82 29.17 11.94
C ALA A 126 -11.91 30.32 11.49
N VAL A 127 -10.63 30.06 11.33
CA VAL A 127 -9.63 31.09 10.98
C VAL A 127 -9.34 31.10 9.47
N GLY A 128 -9.77 30.07 8.75
CA GLY A 128 -9.53 29.97 7.30
C GLY A 128 -8.06 29.86 6.95
N GLN A 129 -7.22 29.46 7.92
CA GLN A 129 -5.81 29.27 7.65
C GLN A 129 -5.65 27.99 6.81
N GLU A 130 -5.27 28.15 5.57
CA GLU A 130 -4.78 27.06 4.73
C GLU A 130 -3.44 26.56 5.27
N TYR A 131 -3.47 25.91 6.42
CA TYR A 131 -2.39 25.02 6.76
C TYR A 131 -2.42 23.88 5.74
N ALA A 132 -1.23 23.40 5.36
CA ALA A 132 -1.06 22.23 4.49
C ALA A 132 -1.58 20.91 5.15
N PHE A 133 -2.56 21.02 6.00
CA PHE A 133 -3.26 20.00 6.74
C PHE A 133 -4.43 19.54 5.87
N HIS A 134 -4.16 18.59 5.05
CA HIS A 134 -5.26 17.86 4.44
C HIS A 134 -5.98 17.11 5.57
N LEU A 135 -7.02 17.72 6.12
CA LEU A 135 -8.07 16.94 6.74
C LEU A 135 -8.43 15.88 5.73
N VAL A 136 -8.16 14.63 6.07
CA VAL A 136 -8.58 13.53 5.24
C VAL A 136 -10.10 13.53 5.38
N GLN A 137 -10.81 14.14 4.42
CA GLN A 137 -12.24 13.96 4.31
C GLN A 137 -12.49 12.45 4.42
N SER A 138 -13.59 12.08 5.08
CA SER A 138 -13.96 10.67 5.25
C SER A 138 -13.82 9.98 3.90
N GLY A 139 -12.78 9.17 3.75
CA GLY A 139 -12.55 8.46 2.51
C GLY A 139 -13.77 7.61 2.22
N ASP A 140 -14.20 7.58 0.97
CA ASP A 140 -15.27 6.69 0.52
C ASP A 140 -14.97 5.27 1.06
N GLU A 141 -15.94 4.65 1.74
CA GLU A 141 -15.79 3.35 2.38
C GLU A 141 -15.27 2.28 1.41
N ARG A 142 -15.61 2.40 0.12
CA ARG A 142 -15.13 1.51 -0.94
C ARG A 142 -13.61 1.56 -1.07
N TYR A 143 -13.00 2.75 -1.03
CA TYR A 143 -11.54 2.91 -1.10
C TYR A 143 -10.86 2.45 0.20
N GLN A 144 -11.51 2.62 1.35
CA GLN A 144 -11.00 2.11 2.63
C GLN A 144 -11.03 0.57 2.66
N TYR A 145 -12.12 -0.04 2.19
CA TYR A 145 -12.22 -1.48 2.04
C TYR A 145 -11.14 -2.03 1.09
N LEU A 146 -10.97 -1.37 -0.07
CA LEU A 146 -9.94 -1.72 -1.03
C LEU A 146 -8.52 -1.64 -0.42
N ARG A 147 -8.25 -0.60 0.38
CA ARG A 147 -6.98 -0.45 1.10
C ARG A 147 -6.74 -1.61 2.06
N LEU A 148 -7.77 -2.03 2.78
CA LEU A 148 -7.68 -3.18 3.68
C LEU A 148 -7.28 -4.45 2.94
N LEU A 149 -7.94 -4.74 1.80
CA LEU A 149 -7.64 -5.91 0.98
C LEU A 149 -6.21 -5.86 0.42
N VAL A 150 -5.76 -4.70 -0.07
CA VAL A 150 -4.39 -4.51 -0.56
C VAL A 150 -3.37 -4.76 0.54
N ASP A 151 -3.59 -4.24 1.75
CA ASP A 151 -2.70 -4.43 2.90
C ASP A 151 -2.67 -5.90 3.35
N LEU A 152 -3.81 -6.58 3.38
CA LEU A 152 -3.89 -8.02 3.68
C LEU A 152 -3.12 -8.83 2.65
N ARG A 153 -3.38 -8.60 1.37
CA ARG A 153 -2.67 -9.28 0.29
C ARG A 153 -1.15 -9.09 0.39
N TRP A 154 -0.72 -7.86 0.63
CA TRP A 154 0.71 -7.56 0.82
C TRP A 154 1.33 -8.38 1.95
N LYS A 155 0.64 -8.50 3.09
CA LYS A 155 1.10 -9.31 4.22
C LYS A 155 1.24 -10.79 3.84
N GLN A 156 0.28 -11.36 3.10
CA GLN A 156 0.35 -12.74 2.62
C GLN A 156 1.52 -12.95 1.65
N VAL A 157 1.72 -12.04 0.69
CA VAL A 157 2.85 -12.10 -0.23
C VAL A 157 4.20 -12.03 0.51
N GLN A 158 4.31 -11.21 1.56
CA GLN A 158 5.53 -11.15 2.38
C GLN A 158 5.73 -12.44 3.22
N ALA A 159 4.66 -13.03 3.75
CA ALA A 159 4.71 -14.31 4.46
C ALA A 159 5.17 -15.42 3.50
N ARG A 160 4.58 -15.47 2.30
CA ARG A 160 4.97 -16.40 1.25
C ARG A 160 6.46 -16.31 0.89
N ARG A 161 6.97 -15.09 0.72
CA ARG A 161 8.39 -14.85 0.43
C ARG A 161 9.29 -15.39 1.55
N ARG A 162 8.92 -15.15 2.82
CA ARG A 162 9.69 -15.69 3.96
C ARG A 162 9.70 -17.22 3.98
N ALA A 163 8.52 -17.85 3.85
CA ALA A 163 8.41 -19.31 3.80
C ALA A 163 9.17 -19.90 2.59
N SER A 164 9.12 -19.23 1.42
CA SER A 164 9.89 -19.64 0.24
C SER A 164 11.39 -19.63 0.50
N ASN A 165 11.92 -18.61 1.16
CA ASN A 165 13.35 -18.54 1.49
C ASN A 165 13.74 -19.65 2.49
N GLN A 166 12.89 -19.93 3.48
CA GLN A 166 13.11 -20.99 4.46
C GLN A 166 13.10 -22.38 3.80
N LEU A 167 12.11 -22.65 2.93
CA LEU A 167 12.08 -23.93 2.19
C LEU A 167 13.29 -24.08 1.29
N THR A 168 13.75 -23.00 0.65
CA THR A 168 14.97 -23.04 -0.16
C THR A 168 16.19 -23.46 0.68
N GLN A 169 16.33 -22.89 1.90
CA GLN A 169 17.43 -23.27 2.79
C GLN A 169 17.36 -24.74 3.24
N VAL A 170 16.16 -25.24 3.55
CA VAL A 170 15.95 -26.64 3.92
C VAL A 170 16.31 -27.58 2.75
N LEU A 171 15.86 -27.25 1.54
CA LEU A 171 16.15 -28.03 0.34
C LEU A 171 17.65 -27.99 -0.05
N ASP A 172 18.33 -26.88 0.21
CA ASP A 172 19.78 -26.78 -0.03
C ASP A 172 20.59 -27.75 0.85
N VAL A 173 20.04 -28.13 2.01
CA VAL A 173 20.64 -29.09 2.93
C VAL A 173 20.20 -30.52 2.63
N LEU A 174 18.91 -30.74 2.36
CA LEU A 174 18.37 -32.09 2.14
C LEU A 174 18.60 -32.62 0.71
N PHE A 175 18.44 -31.72 -0.29
CA PHE A 175 18.50 -32.12 -1.71
C PHE A 175 19.02 -30.95 -2.57
N PRO A 176 20.33 -30.64 -2.52
CA PRO A 176 20.91 -29.48 -3.24
C PRO A 176 20.72 -29.59 -4.78
N GLU A 177 20.62 -30.78 -5.34
CA GLU A 177 20.38 -30.98 -6.76
C GLU A 177 18.97 -30.58 -7.23
N PHE A 178 18.02 -30.45 -6.31
CA PHE A 178 16.64 -29.99 -6.61
C PHE A 178 16.60 -28.71 -7.43
N ARG A 179 17.50 -27.77 -7.13
CA ARG A 179 17.63 -26.49 -7.87
C ARG A 179 18.11 -26.66 -9.32
N LEU A 180 18.76 -27.78 -9.67
CA LEU A 180 19.22 -28.01 -11.03
C LEU A 180 18.04 -28.28 -11.97
N ILE A 181 16.94 -28.82 -11.44
CA ILE A 181 15.66 -28.98 -12.16
C ILE A 181 14.84 -27.73 -12.07
N PHE A 182 14.62 -27.21 -10.86
CA PHE A 182 13.76 -26.04 -10.60
C PHE A 182 14.54 -24.72 -10.57
N ARG A 183 15.35 -24.44 -11.61
CA ARG A 183 16.28 -23.30 -11.70
C ARG A 183 15.65 -21.93 -11.48
N LYS A 184 14.38 -21.76 -11.88
CA LYS A 184 13.69 -20.46 -11.73
C LYS A 184 13.09 -20.27 -10.34
N SER A 185 12.62 -21.36 -9.72
CA SER A 185 11.99 -21.33 -8.40
C SER A 185 11.81 -22.74 -7.86
N VAL A 186 12.51 -23.05 -6.79
CA VAL A 186 12.33 -24.30 -6.02
C VAL A 186 11.02 -24.33 -5.23
N THR A 187 10.26 -23.26 -5.23
CA THR A 187 8.96 -23.08 -4.55
C THR A 187 7.86 -22.71 -5.55
N GLY A 188 8.05 -23.04 -6.81
CA GLY A 188 7.02 -22.92 -7.86
C GLY A 188 5.95 -24.01 -7.74
N PRO A 189 4.80 -23.87 -8.44
CA PRO A 189 3.68 -24.82 -8.32
C PRO A 189 4.10 -26.27 -8.54
N THR A 190 4.84 -26.56 -9.61
CA THR A 190 5.33 -27.91 -9.93
C THR A 190 6.25 -28.47 -8.84
N ALA A 191 7.15 -27.64 -8.31
CA ALA A 191 8.06 -28.05 -7.23
C ALA A 191 7.30 -28.36 -5.94
N LEU A 192 6.34 -27.51 -5.56
CA LEU A 192 5.50 -27.75 -4.38
C LEU A 192 4.62 -29.00 -4.55
N HIS A 193 4.08 -29.22 -5.75
CA HIS A 193 3.29 -30.42 -6.05
C HIS A 193 4.15 -31.66 -5.89
N LEU A 194 5.38 -31.66 -6.45
CA LEU A 194 6.33 -32.78 -6.32
C LEU A 194 6.64 -33.09 -4.84
N LEU A 195 7.00 -32.04 -4.05
CA LEU A 195 7.33 -32.22 -2.64
C LEU A 195 6.13 -32.63 -1.77
N ARG A 196 4.91 -32.33 -2.18
CA ARG A 196 3.70 -32.86 -1.51
C ARG A 196 3.45 -34.32 -1.81
N ARG A 197 3.72 -34.77 -3.05
CA ARG A 197 3.50 -36.15 -3.46
C ARG A 197 4.63 -37.07 -2.97
N PHE A 198 5.85 -36.53 -2.94
CA PHE A 198 7.07 -37.23 -2.53
C PHE A 198 7.80 -36.35 -1.49
N PRO A 199 7.45 -36.47 -0.19
CA PRO A 199 7.87 -35.52 0.85
C PRO A 199 9.34 -35.68 1.28
N THR A 200 10.02 -36.77 0.88
CA THR A 200 11.42 -36.99 1.23
C THR A 200 12.25 -37.29 -0.02
N VAL A 201 13.58 -37.18 0.11
CA VAL A 201 14.50 -37.51 -0.96
C VAL A 201 14.41 -39.02 -1.29
N ASP A 202 14.28 -39.84 -0.25
CA ASP A 202 14.11 -41.33 -0.42
C ASP A 202 12.81 -41.63 -1.17
N ALA A 203 11.72 -40.94 -0.87
CA ALA A 203 10.45 -41.10 -1.58
C ALA A 203 10.57 -40.74 -3.08
N ILE A 204 11.43 -39.79 -3.43
CA ILE A 204 11.73 -39.44 -4.83
C ILE A 204 12.63 -40.53 -5.45
N ALA A 205 13.62 -41.02 -4.71
CA ALA A 205 14.54 -42.05 -5.16
C ALA A 205 13.83 -43.40 -5.43
N ASP A 206 12.84 -43.77 -4.60
CA ASP A 206 12.07 -44.99 -4.69
C ASP A 206 10.94 -44.93 -5.72
N ALA A 207 10.45 -43.73 -6.05
CA ALA A 207 9.34 -43.52 -6.98
C ALA A 207 9.68 -44.05 -8.39
N SER A 208 8.65 -44.51 -9.11
CA SER A 208 8.82 -44.86 -10.53
C SER A 208 9.09 -43.61 -11.38
N VAL A 209 9.80 -43.76 -12.48
CA VAL A 209 10.01 -42.66 -13.44
C VAL A 209 8.68 -42.14 -13.98
N GLU A 210 7.71 -43.04 -14.17
CA GLU A 210 6.33 -42.75 -14.60
C GLU A 210 5.61 -41.84 -13.61
N ASP A 211 5.64 -42.14 -12.32
CA ASP A 211 4.97 -41.34 -11.28
C ASP A 211 5.59 -39.96 -11.20
N LEU A 212 6.92 -39.87 -11.22
CA LEU A 212 7.62 -38.56 -11.24
C LEU A 212 7.27 -37.78 -12.51
N HIS A 213 7.19 -38.43 -13.66
CA HIS A 213 6.83 -37.83 -14.93
C HIS A 213 5.40 -37.27 -14.90
N GLN A 214 4.44 -38.04 -14.39
CA GLN A 214 3.04 -37.57 -14.26
C GLN A 214 2.92 -36.27 -13.43
N VAL A 215 3.62 -36.23 -12.31
CA VAL A 215 3.63 -35.03 -11.45
C VAL A 215 4.28 -33.81 -12.15
N LEU A 216 5.40 -34.07 -12.85
CA LEU A 216 6.12 -33.00 -13.54
C LEU A 216 5.36 -32.48 -14.77
N VAL A 217 4.65 -33.32 -15.51
CA VAL A 217 3.86 -32.95 -16.70
C VAL A 217 2.54 -32.29 -16.32
N GLY A 218 1.84 -32.81 -15.30
CA GLY A 218 0.51 -32.31 -14.90
C GLY A 218 0.49 -30.83 -14.48
N GLU A 219 1.58 -30.36 -13.92
CA GLU A 219 1.70 -28.96 -13.44
C GLU A 219 2.64 -28.10 -14.29
N ALA A 220 3.42 -28.70 -15.20
CA ALA A 220 4.49 -28.00 -15.89
C ALA A 220 4.11 -27.50 -17.28
N LYS A 221 4.25 -26.19 -17.48
CA LYS A 221 4.23 -25.55 -18.81
C LYS A 221 5.57 -25.64 -19.56
N SER A 222 6.59 -26.25 -18.95
CA SER A 222 7.98 -26.28 -19.47
C SER A 222 8.36 -27.65 -19.96
N LEU A 223 8.74 -27.79 -21.24
CA LEU A 223 9.28 -29.00 -21.85
C LEU A 223 10.44 -29.65 -21.03
N ARG A 224 11.26 -28.81 -20.38
CA ARG A 224 12.37 -29.29 -19.56
C ARG A 224 11.91 -30.08 -18.34
N HIS A 225 10.80 -29.69 -17.69
CA HIS A 225 10.26 -30.47 -16.58
C HIS A 225 9.67 -31.77 -17.05
N GLN A 226 9.14 -31.83 -18.27
CA GLN A 226 8.56 -33.02 -18.86
C GLN A 226 9.60 -34.14 -19.08
N THR A 227 10.87 -33.81 -19.31
CA THR A 227 11.95 -34.76 -19.55
C THR A 227 12.86 -34.96 -18.32
N ALA A 228 12.54 -34.36 -17.17
CA ALA A 228 13.45 -34.37 -16.04
C ALA A 228 13.29 -35.55 -15.07
N ALA A 229 12.26 -36.39 -15.22
CA ALA A 229 11.96 -37.45 -14.26
C ALA A 229 13.10 -38.47 -14.05
N PRO A 230 13.74 -39.00 -15.10
CA PRO A 230 14.87 -39.94 -14.91
C PRO A 230 16.04 -39.31 -14.17
N GLN A 231 16.36 -38.07 -14.53
CA GLN A 231 17.46 -37.31 -13.91
C GLN A 231 17.17 -36.94 -12.46
N LEU A 232 15.91 -36.60 -12.15
CA LEU A 232 15.47 -36.32 -10.79
C LEU A 232 15.63 -37.55 -9.89
N LYS A 233 15.21 -38.73 -10.38
CA LYS A 233 15.36 -40.00 -9.68
C LYS A 233 16.82 -40.30 -9.43
N GLN A 234 17.66 -40.23 -10.45
CA GLN A 234 19.10 -40.49 -10.33
C GLN A 234 19.73 -39.54 -9.29
N TRP A 235 19.44 -38.27 -9.36
CA TRP A 235 20.00 -37.29 -8.38
C TRP A 235 19.48 -37.53 -6.96
N ALA A 236 18.26 -38.02 -6.79
CA ALA A 236 17.76 -38.37 -5.46
C ALA A 236 18.50 -39.59 -4.88
N GLN A 237 18.88 -40.56 -5.72
CA GLN A 237 19.66 -41.72 -5.33
C GLN A 237 21.14 -41.42 -5.02
N GLU A 238 21.69 -40.39 -5.66
CA GLU A 238 23.10 -39.99 -5.59
C GLU A 238 23.32 -38.65 -4.87
N THR A 239 22.31 -38.16 -4.14
CA THR A 239 22.34 -36.82 -3.59
C THR A 239 23.52 -36.57 -2.64
N ALA A 240 24.13 -35.38 -2.77
CA ALA A 240 25.10 -34.85 -1.82
C ALA A 240 24.47 -34.26 -0.55
N GLY A 241 23.13 -34.27 -0.44
CA GLY A 241 22.42 -33.81 0.73
C GLY A 241 22.65 -34.60 2.01
N LEU A 242 22.17 -34.10 3.11
CA LEU A 242 22.33 -34.72 4.43
C LEU A 242 21.66 -36.10 4.47
N GLN A 243 22.45 -37.16 4.79
CA GLN A 243 22.00 -38.55 4.77
C GLN A 243 21.54 -39.11 6.12
N GLY A 244 21.68 -38.37 7.21
CA GLY A 244 21.32 -38.81 8.56
C GLY A 244 20.81 -37.65 9.43
N GLY A 245 19.96 -37.97 10.42
CA GLY A 245 19.42 -36.96 11.29
C GLY A 245 18.46 -35.97 10.63
N THR A 246 17.87 -36.35 9.49
CA THR A 246 17.05 -35.47 8.62
C THR A 246 15.66 -35.21 9.15
N GLY A 247 15.16 -35.96 10.13
CA GLY A 247 13.77 -35.89 10.61
C GLY A 247 13.25 -34.46 10.91
N PRO A 248 13.98 -33.63 11.68
CA PRO A 248 13.55 -32.26 11.94
C PRO A 248 13.46 -31.39 10.68
N LEU A 249 14.37 -31.56 9.71
CA LEU A 249 14.37 -30.83 8.45
C LEU A 249 13.26 -31.30 7.50
N GLN A 250 12.97 -32.61 7.48
CA GLN A 250 11.85 -33.17 6.72
C GLN A 250 10.52 -32.65 7.25
N LEU A 251 10.32 -32.63 8.58
CA LEU A 251 9.15 -32.02 9.20
C LEU A 251 9.02 -30.53 8.85
N ALA A 252 10.13 -29.80 8.89
CA ALA A 252 10.14 -28.38 8.49
C ALA A 252 9.79 -28.22 7.00
N GLN A 253 10.29 -29.08 6.11
CA GLN A 253 9.95 -29.11 4.70
C GLN A 253 8.45 -29.31 4.48
N GLU A 254 7.87 -30.35 5.07
CA GLU A 254 6.43 -30.65 4.95
C GLU A 254 5.57 -29.48 5.42
N TRP A 255 5.88 -28.93 6.58
CA TRP A 255 5.18 -27.77 7.13
C TRP A 255 5.30 -26.53 6.22
N LEU A 256 6.49 -26.25 5.67
CA LEU A 256 6.72 -25.13 4.77
C LEU A 256 6.01 -25.30 3.43
N VAL A 257 5.98 -26.52 2.87
CA VAL A 257 5.24 -26.85 1.65
C VAL A 257 3.74 -26.63 1.85
N GLN A 258 3.18 -27.06 2.98
CA GLN A 258 1.79 -26.84 3.32
C GLN A 258 1.51 -25.35 3.50
N THR A 259 2.35 -24.64 4.27
CA THR A 259 2.24 -23.19 4.48
C THR A 259 2.26 -22.41 3.17
N LEU A 260 3.15 -22.73 2.25
CA LEU A 260 3.24 -22.09 0.94
C LEU A 260 1.98 -22.32 0.10
N THR A 261 1.44 -23.55 0.14
CA THR A 261 0.19 -23.90 -0.55
C THR A 261 -1.00 -23.09 -0.03
N ASP A 262 -1.11 -22.93 1.28
CA ASP A 262 -2.20 -22.16 1.91
C ASP A 262 -2.05 -20.64 1.67
N LEU A 263 -0.82 -20.14 1.66
CA LEU A 263 -0.54 -18.75 1.31
C LEU A 263 -0.84 -18.46 -0.16
N ASP A 264 -0.53 -19.36 -1.08
CA ASP A 264 -0.87 -19.22 -2.50
C ASP A 264 -2.39 -19.18 -2.72
N ARG A 265 -3.14 -20.04 -2.02
CA ARG A 265 -4.62 -20.02 -2.02
C ARG A 265 -5.17 -18.71 -1.45
N SER A 266 -4.61 -18.24 -0.34
CA SER A 266 -5.02 -16.98 0.31
C SER A 266 -4.75 -15.76 -0.58
N VAL A 267 -3.61 -15.73 -1.28
CA VAL A 267 -3.29 -14.66 -2.25
C VAL A 267 -4.27 -14.68 -3.42
N ALA A 268 -4.60 -15.87 -3.95
CA ALA A 268 -5.55 -16.02 -5.06
C ALA A 268 -6.98 -15.55 -4.67
N ASP A 269 -7.46 -15.92 -3.48
CA ASP A 269 -8.76 -15.43 -2.95
C ASP A 269 -8.76 -13.89 -2.80
N LEU A 270 -7.70 -13.34 -2.24
CA LEU A 270 -7.57 -11.89 -2.11
C LEU A 270 -7.50 -11.18 -3.48
N ASP A 271 -6.86 -11.78 -4.49
CA ASP A 271 -6.83 -11.24 -5.85
C ASP A 271 -8.23 -11.22 -6.48
N GLN A 272 -9.07 -12.24 -6.27
CA GLN A 272 -10.47 -12.26 -6.71
C GLN A 272 -11.29 -11.19 -6.00
N ARG A 273 -11.16 -11.06 -4.67
CA ARG A 273 -11.84 -10.01 -3.90
C ARG A 273 -11.42 -8.60 -4.31
N LEU A 274 -10.14 -8.40 -4.61
CA LEU A 274 -9.63 -7.13 -5.12
C LEU A 274 -10.23 -6.79 -6.48
N ALA A 275 -10.31 -7.75 -7.39
CA ALA A 275 -10.93 -7.56 -8.70
C ALA A 275 -12.41 -7.16 -8.57
N ALA A 276 -13.17 -7.83 -7.70
CA ALA A 276 -14.55 -7.49 -7.43
C ALA A 276 -14.72 -6.10 -6.78
N ALA A 277 -13.85 -5.75 -5.82
CA ALA A 277 -13.91 -4.46 -5.13
C ALA A 277 -13.52 -3.27 -6.02
N VAL A 278 -12.71 -3.49 -7.03
CA VAL A 278 -12.28 -2.46 -8.00
C VAL A 278 -13.37 -2.15 -9.02
N GLN A 279 -14.13 -3.17 -9.45
CA GLN A 279 -15.09 -3.06 -10.55
C GLN A 279 -16.10 -1.90 -10.43
N PRO A 280 -16.69 -1.60 -9.26
CA PRO A 280 -17.67 -0.51 -9.13
C PRO A 280 -17.03 0.89 -9.02
N LEU A 281 -15.69 1.01 -9.05
CA LEU A 281 -15.01 2.30 -8.93
C LEU A 281 -14.86 2.95 -10.32
N PRO A 282 -15.31 4.19 -10.51
CA PRO A 282 -15.33 4.82 -11.84
C PRO A 282 -13.93 4.98 -12.46
N GLU A 283 -12.91 5.18 -11.64
CA GLU A 283 -11.54 5.32 -12.11
C GLU A 283 -10.90 3.99 -12.55
N ALA A 284 -11.47 2.86 -12.15
CA ALA A 284 -10.89 1.53 -12.41
C ALA A 284 -10.85 1.22 -13.90
N GLY A 285 -11.96 1.44 -14.61
CA GLY A 285 -12.04 1.23 -16.07
C GLY A 285 -11.02 2.10 -16.82
N VAL A 286 -10.85 3.35 -16.39
CA VAL A 286 -9.87 4.27 -16.97
C VAL A 286 -8.44 3.78 -16.72
N LEU A 287 -8.09 3.42 -15.49
CA LEU A 287 -6.75 2.93 -15.17
C LEU A 287 -6.42 1.62 -15.88
N ALA A 288 -7.40 0.74 -16.09
CA ALA A 288 -7.21 -0.52 -16.80
C ALA A 288 -6.82 -0.33 -18.29
N THR A 289 -7.08 0.84 -18.89
CA THR A 289 -6.67 1.13 -20.28
C THR A 289 -5.18 1.43 -20.43
N PHE A 290 -4.48 1.70 -19.35
CA PHE A 290 -3.04 1.93 -19.40
C PHE A 290 -2.28 0.62 -19.67
N PRO A 291 -1.16 0.67 -20.41
CA PRO A 291 -0.38 -0.53 -20.68
C PRO A 291 0.20 -1.12 -19.38
N ALA A 292 0.33 -2.45 -19.36
CA ALA A 292 0.86 -3.22 -18.24
C ALA A 292 0.06 -3.08 -16.92
N MET A 293 -1.22 -2.72 -16.98
CA MET A 293 -2.12 -2.70 -15.82
C MET A 293 -2.73 -4.08 -15.58
N SER A 294 -2.59 -4.53 -14.34
CA SER A 294 -3.33 -5.69 -13.81
C SER A 294 -4.41 -5.22 -12.81
N PRO A 295 -5.47 -6.01 -12.56
CA PRO A 295 -6.47 -5.68 -11.54
C PRO A 295 -5.85 -5.37 -10.17
N THR A 296 -4.86 -6.13 -9.74
CA THR A 296 -4.14 -5.90 -8.48
C THR A 296 -3.39 -4.56 -8.47
N ARG A 297 -2.80 -4.16 -9.60
CA ARG A 297 -2.11 -2.87 -9.72
C ARG A 297 -3.11 -1.71 -9.68
N VAL A 298 -4.21 -1.81 -10.41
CA VAL A 298 -5.32 -0.85 -10.34
C VAL A 298 -5.82 -0.71 -8.90
N ALA A 299 -6.07 -1.83 -8.22
CA ALA A 299 -6.47 -1.87 -6.82
C ALA A 299 -5.48 -1.15 -5.90
N THR A 300 -4.17 -1.39 -6.09
CA THR A 300 -3.12 -0.76 -5.27
C THR A 300 -3.06 0.76 -5.48
N LEU A 301 -3.23 1.24 -6.71
CA LEU A 301 -3.26 2.67 -7.03
C LEU A 301 -4.49 3.34 -6.42
N LEU A 302 -5.68 2.76 -6.58
CA LEU A 302 -6.92 3.28 -6.01
C LEU A 302 -6.92 3.24 -4.47
N ALA A 303 -6.45 2.16 -3.87
CA ALA A 303 -6.25 2.06 -2.42
C ALA A 303 -5.30 3.13 -1.89
N GLY A 304 -4.23 3.43 -2.63
CA GLY A 304 -3.28 4.50 -2.30
C GLY A 304 -3.84 5.90 -2.53
N MET A 305 -4.81 6.06 -3.41
CA MET A 305 -5.57 7.30 -3.59
C MET A 305 -6.50 7.55 -2.37
N GLY A 306 -7.20 6.51 -1.94
CA GLY A 306 -8.01 6.52 -0.72
C GLY A 306 -9.33 7.29 -0.81
N ALA A 307 -9.61 7.92 -1.95
CA ALA A 307 -10.81 8.69 -2.23
C ALA A 307 -11.01 8.84 -3.74
N PRO A 308 -12.22 9.19 -4.24
CA PRO A 308 -12.44 9.50 -5.64
C PRO A 308 -11.50 10.59 -6.18
N VAL A 309 -11.12 10.51 -7.45
CA VAL A 309 -10.23 11.49 -8.11
C VAL A 309 -10.76 12.91 -8.04
N THR A 310 -12.07 13.08 -7.94
CA THR A 310 -12.76 14.38 -7.80
C THR A 310 -12.36 15.15 -6.54
N GLN A 311 -11.88 14.45 -5.49
CA GLN A 311 -11.40 15.07 -4.26
C GLN A 311 -9.96 15.62 -4.37
N PHE A 312 -9.28 15.40 -5.48
CA PHE A 312 -7.94 15.92 -5.72
C PHE A 312 -8.03 17.13 -6.65
N PRO A 313 -7.75 18.35 -6.18
CA PRO A 313 -7.89 19.57 -7.00
C PRO A 313 -6.90 19.59 -8.18
N THR A 314 -5.71 19.02 -8.02
CA THR A 314 -4.65 19.02 -9.05
C THR A 314 -3.92 17.67 -9.10
N ASP A 315 -3.22 17.42 -10.21
CA ASP A 315 -2.31 16.27 -10.34
C ASP A 315 -1.15 16.31 -9.31
N ARG A 316 -0.75 17.51 -8.88
CA ARG A 316 0.28 17.70 -7.85
C ARG A 316 -0.17 17.13 -6.50
N THR A 317 -1.46 17.31 -6.12
CA THR A 317 -2.01 16.73 -4.90
C THR A 317 -2.05 15.21 -4.97
N LEU A 318 -2.42 14.62 -6.11
CA LEU A 318 -2.38 13.18 -6.32
C LEU A 318 -0.94 12.65 -6.31
N ARG A 319 0.00 13.33 -6.98
CA ARG A 319 1.43 12.96 -6.95
C ARG A 319 1.98 12.94 -5.52
N LYS A 320 1.60 13.92 -4.69
CA LYS A 320 1.97 13.95 -3.26
C LYS A 320 1.37 12.76 -2.51
N GLN A 321 0.10 12.45 -2.73
CA GLN A 321 -0.59 11.30 -2.13
C GLN A 321 0.05 9.97 -2.52
N TRP A 322 0.40 9.80 -3.79
CA TRP A 322 1.06 8.59 -4.32
C TRP A 322 2.58 8.57 -4.08
N GLY A 323 3.14 9.65 -3.52
CA GLY A 323 4.55 9.73 -3.13
C GLY A 323 5.53 10.08 -4.26
N TRP A 324 5.06 10.61 -5.39
CA TRP A 324 5.87 11.06 -6.52
C TRP A 324 5.85 12.58 -6.66
N TYR A 325 6.40 13.27 -5.66
CA TYR A 325 6.55 14.72 -5.66
C TYR A 325 7.97 15.13 -5.32
N VAL A 326 8.33 16.33 -5.73
CA VAL A 326 9.65 16.90 -5.45
C VAL A 326 9.53 17.87 -4.30
N GLU A 327 10.36 17.68 -3.29
CA GLU A 327 10.63 18.65 -2.24
C GLU A 327 11.77 19.55 -2.69
N VAL A 328 11.56 20.84 -2.52
CA VAL A 328 12.56 21.87 -2.85
C VAL A 328 12.99 22.53 -1.56
N GLU A 329 14.29 22.52 -1.32
CA GLU A 329 14.92 23.28 -0.24
C GLU A 329 15.75 24.39 -0.88
N GLN A 330 15.39 25.65 -0.61
CA GLN A 330 16.13 26.81 -1.05
C GLN A 330 16.61 27.61 0.17
N SER A 331 17.89 27.78 0.29
CA SER A 331 18.51 28.60 1.33
C SER A 331 19.57 29.51 0.66
N GLY A 332 19.22 30.79 0.50
CA GLY A 332 20.04 31.74 -0.26
C GLY A 332 20.22 31.27 -1.71
N ALA A 333 21.47 31.20 -2.15
CA ALA A 333 21.84 30.72 -3.49
C ALA A 333 21.86 29.17 -3.62
N ARG A 334 21.67 28.44 -2.52
CA ARG A 334 21.67 26.96 -2.56
C ARG A 334 20.27 26.45 -2.87
N TYR A 335 20.16 25.73 -3.97
CA TYR A 335 18.94 25.04 -4.39
C TYR A 335 19.16 23.52 -4.34
N ARG A 336 18.33 22.81 -3.59
CA ARG A 336 18.32 21.35 -3.55
C ARG A 336 16.93 20.86 -3.85
N SER A 337 16.82 19.89 -4.75
CA SER A 337 15.57 19.16 -4.99
C SER A 337 15.78 17.69 -4.70
N ARG A 338 14.83 17.10 -3.99
CA ARG A 338 14.81 15.66 -3.70
C ARG A 338 13.41 15.08 -3.87
N LEU A 339 13.35 13.77 -4.09
CA LEU A 339 12.07 13.07 -4.03
C LEU A 339 11.54 13.10 -2.59
N GLY A 340 10.32 13.56 -2.41
CA GLY A 340 9.67 13.64 -1.10
C GLY A 340 9.56 12.27 -0.43
N ARG A 341 9.67 12.26 0.90
CA ARG A 341 9.59 11.02 1.70
C ARG A 341 8.17 10.60 2.05
N GLY A 342 7.19 11.51 1.95
CA GLY A 342 5.78 11.28 2.26
C GLY A 342 5.04 10.46 1.19
N GLY A 343 3.73 10.30 1.39
CA GLY A 343 2.83 9.58 0.51
C GLY A 343 2.79 8.06 0.74
N ASN A 344 1.99 7.38 -0.05
CA ASN A 344 1.78 5.94 0.07
C ASN A 344 2.97 5.14 -0.50
N ARG A 345 3.66 4.38 0.35
CA ARG A 345 4.85 3.59 -0.03
C ARG A 345 4.51 2.47 -1.02
N GLY A 346 3.36 1.82 -0.86
CA GLY A 346 2.90 0.75 -1.75
C GLY A 346 2.66 1.27 -3.16
N THR A 347 1.91 2.36 -3.28
CA THR A 347 1.63 3.02 -4.55
C THR A 347 2.90 3.56 -5.22
N ARG A 348 3.79 4.18 -4.44
CA ARG A 348 5.09 4.65 -4.95
C ARG A 348 5.87 3.51 -5.60
N ARG A 349 5.93 2.35 -4.95
CA ARG A 349 6.60 1.16 -5.47
C ARG A 349 5.94 0.67 -6.74
N GLU A 350 4.61 0.56 -6.77
CA GLU A 350 3.89 0.06 -7.95
C GLU A 350 4.07 0.99 -9.16
N LEU A 351 4.02 2.30 -8.97
CA LEU A 351 4.28 3.26 -10.03
C LEU A 351 5.72 3.21 -10.55
N TYR A 352 6.70 2.95 -9.66
CA TYR A 352 8.08 2.76 -10.07
C TYR A 352 8.26 1.49 -10.90
N LEU A 353 7.65 0.39 -10.47
CA LEU A 353 7.69 -0.88 -11.20
C LEU A 353 6.97 -0.78 -12.54
N LEU A 354 5.83 -0.07 -12.59
CA LEU A 354 5.13 0.20 -13.84
C LEU A 354 5.97 1.05 -14.80
N ALA A 355 6.57 2.14 -14.30
CA ALA A 355 7.46 2.98 -15.10
C ALA A 355 8.65 2.18 -15.66
N MET A 356 9.25 1.32 -14.84
CA MET A 356 10.33 0.43 -15.25
C MET A 356 9.88 -0.54 -16.34
N GLN A 357 8.72 -1.17 -16.18
CA GLN A 357 8.16 -2.10 -17.16
C GLN A 357 7.88 -1.40 -18.51
N LEU A 358 7.25 -0.21 -18.48
CA LEU A 358 6.97 0.58 -19.70
C LEU A 358 8.26 1.00 -20.43
N VAL A 359 9.32 1.31 -19.71
CA VAL A 359 10.62 1.70 -20.30
C VAL A 359 11.35 0.48 -20.87
N GLN A 360 11.23 -0.70 -20.24
CA GLN A 360 11.89 -1.93 -20.68
C GLN A 360 11.15 -2.67 -21.78
N ASP A 361 9.85 -2.40 -21.97
CA ASP A 361 9.07 -3.02 -23.02
C ASP A 361 9.61 -2.62 -24.39
N ARG A 362 10.22 -3.58 -25.09
CA ARG A 362 10.79 -3.40 -26.42
C ARG A 362 9.79 -3.62 -27.56
N ALA A 363 8.68 -4.30 -27.25
CA ALA A 363 7.68 -4.66 -28.25
C ALA A 363 6.79 -3.48 -28.65
N ALA A 364 6.62 -2.50 -27.74
CA ALA A 364 5.82 -1.31 -28.00
C ALA A 364 6.67 -0.05 -27.96
N ASP A 365 6.58 0.77 -29.00
CA ASP A 365 7.05 2.14 -28.95
C ASP A 365 6.00 2.97 -28.22
N ASN A 366 6.32 3.39 -26.97
CA ASN A 366 5.39 4.11 -26.14
C ASN A 366 5.97 5.46 -25.69
N PRO A 367 5.11 6.47 -25.43
CA PRO A 367 5.54 7.82 -25.06
C PRO A 367 6.41 7.87 -23.82
N PHE A 368 6.19 6.98 -22.84
CA PHE A 368 6.95 6.94 -21.59
C PHE A 368 8.38 6.45 -21.79
N ARG A 369 8.58 5.47 -22.69
CA ARG A 369 9.91 5.00 -23.08
C ARG A 369 10.68 6.10 -23.81
N HIS A 370 10.02 6.80 -24.73
CA HIS A 370 10.61 7.94 -25.45
C HIS A 370 10.99 9.06 -24.46
N TYR A 371 10.10 9.41 -23.54
CA TYR A 371 10.37 10.41 -22.51
C TYR A 371 11.59 10.03 -21.66
N TYR A 372 11.68 8.75 -21.24
CA TYR A 372 12.85 8.24 -20.50
C TYR A 372 14.14 8.39 -21.32
N ARG A 373 14.15 7.96 -22.58
CA ARG A 373 15.33 8.06 -23.45
C ARG A 373 15.80 9.51 -23.59
N ARG A 374 14.87 10.45 -23.79
CA ARG A 374 15.20 11.87 -23.85
C ARG A 374 15.83 12.38 -22.55
N LEU A 375 15.41 11.90 -21.39
CA LEU A 375 15.99 12.28 -20.10
C LEU A 375 17.40 11.73 -19.90
N VAL A 376 17.67 10.53 -20.41
CA VAL A 376 18.98 9.86 -20.21
C VAL A 376 20.00 10.22 -21.29
N GLN A 377 19.56 10.44 -22.53
CA GLN A 377 20.43 10.57 -23.71
C GLN A 377 20.41 11.96 -24.38
N GLY A 378 19.31 12.68 -24.26
CA GLY A 378 19.03 13.88 -25.05
C GLY A 378 19.16 15.22 -24.34
N ASN A 379 19.72 15.27 -23.15
CA ASN A 379 19.81 16.51 -22.36
C ASN A 379 21.28 16.92 -22.18
N PRO A 380 21.62 18.23 -22.21
CA PRO A 380 23.00 18.67 -21.90
C PRO A 380 23.49 18.16 -20.54
N THR A 381 22.59 17.86 -19.60
CA THR A 381 22.87 17.19 -18.32
C THR A 381 22.06 15.90 -18.22
N PRO A 382 22.59 14.76 -18.73
CA PRO A 382 21.89 13.48 -18.67
C PRO A 382 21.54 13.08 -17.24
N LYS A 383 20.29 12.63 -17.04
CA LYS A 383 19.86 12.15 -15.73
C LYS A 383 20.29 10.71 -15.50
N VAL A 384 20.69 10.42 -14.26
CA VAL A 384 20.93 9.05 -13.82
C VAL A 384 19.67 8.20 -14.08
N PRO A 385 19.77 6.97 -14.60
CA PRO A 385 18.62 6.12 -14.97
C PRO A 385 17.53 6.00 -13.90
N LYS A 386 17.93 5.85 -12.64
CA LYS A 386 17.00 5.80 -11.50
C LYS A 386 16.21 7.09 -11.31
N VAL A 387 16.84 8.24 -11.53
CA VAL A 387 16.19 9.55 -11.45
C VAL A 387 15.23 9.73 -12.63
N ALA A 388 15.65 9.34 -13.84
CA ALA A 388 14.81 9.38 -15.04
C ALA A 388 13.54 8.53 -14.87
N LEU A 389 13.63 7.31 -14.29
CA LEU A 389 12.47 6.49 -13.94
C LEU A 389 11.51 7.20 -12.97
N GLY A 390 12.03 7.94 -12.00
CA GLY A 390 11.22 8.76 -11.10
C GLY A 390 10.44 9.86 -11.84
N HIS A 391 11.05 10.50 -12.85
CA HIS A 391 10.35 11.45 -13.71
C HIS A 391 9.27 10.79 -14.55
N VAL A 392 9.52 9.58 -15.08
CA VAL A 392 8.51 8.80 -15.80
C VAL A 392 7.33 8.46 -14.89
N ALA A 393 7.57 7.98 -13.67
CA ALA A 393 6.51 7.67 -12.70
C ALA A 393 5.68 8.91 -12.33
N SER A 394 6.34 10.07 -12.17
CA SER A 394 5.66 11.34 -11.92
C SER A 394 4.79 11.77 -13.13
N LYS A 395 5.31 11.68 -14.35
CA LYS A 395 4.56 11.99 -15.57
C LYS A 395 3.38 11.05 -15.76
N LEU A 396 3.59 9.75 -15.52
CA LEU A 396 2.54 8.73 -15.58
C LEU A 396 1.40 9.07 -14.61
N THR A 397 1.70 9.47 -13.37
CA THR A 397 0.70 9.92 -12.39
C THR A 397 -0.11 11.11 -12.91
N SER A 398 0.52 12.10 -13.52
CA SER A 398 -0.18 13.27 -14.08
C SER A 398 -1.11 12.87 -15.23
N VAL A 399 -0.68 11.96 -16.11
CA VAL A 399 -1.52 11.46 -17.21
C VAL A 399 -2.71 10.66 -16.66
N MET A 400 -2.48 9.77 -15.71
CA MET A 400 -3.55 9.01 -15.01
C MET A 400 -4.57 9.95 -14.37
N PHE A 401 -4.11 11.00 -13.69
CA PHE A 401 -4.99 12.00 -13.09
C PHE A 401 -5.90 12.65 -14.13
N VAL A 402 -5.36 13.11 -15.25
CA VAL A 402 -6.13 13.75 -16.31
C VAL A 402 -7.17 12.79 -16.90
N CYS A 403 -6.77 11.56 -17.22
CA CYS A 403 -7.67 10.53 -17.75
C CYS A 403 -8.81 10.23 -16.76
N MET A 404 -8.50 9.99 -15.48
CA MET A 404 -9.50 9.73 -14.45
C MET A 404 -10.45 10.91 -14.22
N ARG A 405 -9.94 12.16 -14.21
CA ARG A 405 -10.77 13.37 -14.04
C ARG A 405 -11.72 13.59 -15.19
N ARG A 406 -11.33 13.20 -16.42
CA ARG A 406 -12.15 13.32 -17.64
C ARG A 406 -13.02 12.08 -17.89
N GLY A 407 -12.78 10.98 -17.17
CA GLY A 407 -13.43 9.70 -17.46
C GLY A 407 -13.06 9.12 -18.83
N THR A 408 -11.90 9.49 -19.39
CA THR A 408 -11.47 9.10 -20.74
C THR A 408 -10.38 8.02 -20.66
N PRO A 409 -10.40 7.02 -21.55
CA PRO A 409 -9.35 6.02 -21.65
C PRO A 409 -7.99 6.66 -21.97
N TYR A 410 -6.91 5.94 -21.64
CA TYR A 410 -5.56 6.32 -22.02
C TYR A 410 -5.41 6.25 -23.55
N ASP A 411 -4.97 7.36 -24.15
CA ASP A 411 -4.65 7.45 -25.58
C ASP A 411 -3.17 7.87 -25.75
N PRO A 412 -2.30 6.98 -26.23
CA PRO A 412 -0.90 7.30 -26.47
C PRO A 412 -0.70 8.41 -27.50
N GLN A 413 -1.60 8.55 -28.49
CA GLN A 413 -1.49 9.57 -29.52
C GLN A 413 -1.67 11.00 -28.95
N GLN A 414 -2.57 11.16 -27.98
CA GLN A 414 -2.71 12.43 -27.27
C GLN A 414 -1.44 12.80 -26.50
N LEU A 415 -0.79 11.80 -25.88
CA LEU A 415 0.44 12.04 -25.14
C LEU A 415 1.62 12.36 -26.09
N TRP A 416 1.71 11.70 -27.26
CA TRP A 416 2.68 12.02 -28.29
C TRP A 416 2.53 13.46 -28.77
N ARG A 417 1.32 13.87 -29.13
CA ARG A 417 1.03 15.26 -29.54
C ARG A 417 1.41 16.27 -28.46
N HIS A 418 1.10 15.98 -27.22
CA HIS A 418 1.44 16.85 -26.08
C HIS A 418 2.95 16.95 -25.82
N MET A 419 3.74 15.98 -26.27
CA MET A 419 5.21 16.00 -26.20
C MET A 419 5.86 16.63 -27.44
N GLY A 420 5.07 17.11 -28.40
CA GLY A 420 5.55 17.71 -29.64
C GLY A 420 6.20 16.71 -30.59
N ILE A 421 5.76 15.43 -30.55
CA ILE A 421 6.31 14.35 -31.35
C ILE A 421 5.26 13.89 -32.35
N THR A 422 5.57 14.01 -33.62
CA THR A 422 4.78 13.42 -34.70
C THR A 422 5.21 11.97 -34.88
N VAL A 423 4.33 11.04 -34.58
CA VAL A 423 4.54 9.62 -34.89
C VAL A 423 4.06 9.41 -36.29
N SER A 424 4.94 9.12 -37.24
CA SER A 424 4.55 8.62 -38.56
C SER A 424 3.79 7.30 -38.36
N ALA A 425 2.61 7.22 -38.95
CA ALA A 425 1.71 6.10 -38.90
C ALA A 425 2.34 4.82 -39.49
#